data_06c553cb5afd8a29d93116b6fb7b7dec
#
_entry.id   06c553cb5afd8a29d93116b6fb7b7dec
#
_cell.length_a   1.000
_cell.length_b   1.000
_cell.length_c   1.000
_cell.angle_alpha   90.00
_cell.angle_beta   90.00
_cell.angle_gamma   90.00
#
_symmetry.space_group_name_H-M   'P 1'
#
loop_
_entity.id
_entity.type
_entity.pdbx_description
1 polymer ?
#
loop_
_entity_poly.entity_id
_entity_poly.type
_entity_poly.pdbx_seq_one_letter_code
_entity_poly.pdbx_strand_id
1 'polypeptide(L)' 'MKKETIRELKDLLNKAYEMGNDSQISLYLRIMDILDYYDENTTIERKLQIKKEYGIGDDK' A
#
# COMPACT_ATOMS: atom_id res chain seq x y z
N MET A 1 -4.89 -3.26 10.92
CA MET A 1 -5.57 -3.97 9.83
C MET A 1 -5.15 -5.43 9.86
N LYS A 2 -6.08 -6.32 9.63
CA LYS A 2 -5.79 -7.74 9.69
C LYS A 2 -4.92 -8.19 8.53
N LYS A 3 -4.09 -9.19 8.77
CA LYS A 3 -3.19 -9.72 7.76
C LYS A 3 -3.94 -10.22 6.54
N GLU A 4 -5.03 -10.95 6.75
CA GLU A 4 -5.83 -11.48 5.64
C GLU A 4 -6.45 -10.36 4.82
N THR A 5 -6.88 -9.30 5.49
CA THR A 5 -7.48 -8.16 4.80
C THR A 5 -6.47 -7.49 3.89
N ILE A 6 -5.22 -7.32 4.39
CA ILE A 6 -4.18 -6.71 3.59
C ILE A 6 -3.89 -7.57 2.36
N ARG A 7 -3.81 -8.89 2.54
CA ARG A 7 -3.55 -9.79 1.43
C ARG A 7 -4.66 -9.74 0.38
N GLU A 8 -5.92 -9.72 0.84
CA GLU A 8 -7.04 -9.66 -0.07
C GLU A 8 -7.03 -8.36 -0.87
N LEU A 9 -6.74 -7.25 -0.19
CA LEU A 9 -6.68 -5.97 -0.87
C LEU A 9 -5.56 -5.93 -1.90
N LYS A 10 -4.41 -6.50 -1.56
CA LYS A 10 -3.30 -6.57 -2.51
C LYS A 10 -3.67 -7.41 -3.73
N ASP A 11 -4.36 -8.53 -3.52
CA ASP A 11 -4.79 -9.37 -4.62
C ASP A 11 -5.75 -8.62 -5.54
N LEU A 12 -6.71 -7.90 -4.96
CA LEU A 12 -7.66 -7.11 -5.75
C LEU A 12 -6.95 -6.02 -6.53
N LEU A 13 -5.97 -5.38 -5.90
CA LEU A 13 -5.20 -4.35 -6.57
C LEU A 13 -4.39 -4.91 -7.72
N ASN A 14 -3.81 -6.09 -7.55
CA ASN A 14 -3.07 -6.73 -8.62
C ASN A 14 -3.96 -7.01 -9.82
N LYS A 15 -5.17 -7.49 -9.57
CA LYS A 15 -6.11 -7.74 -10.65
C LYS A 15 -6.50 -6.45 -11.35
N ALA A 16 -6.75 -5.40 -10.58
CA ALA A 16 -7.10 -4.11 -11.16
C ALA A 16 -5.93 -3.56 -11.98
N TYR A 17 -4.71 -3.77 -11.51
CA TYR A 17 -3.54 -3.31 -12.23
C TYR A 17 -3.41 -4.01 -13.58
N GLU A 18 -3.67 -5.31 -13.62
CA GLU A 18 -3.59 -6.07 -14.86
C GLU A 18 -4.61 -5.62 -15.87
N MET A 19 -5.78 -5.18 -15.38
CA MET A 19 -6.88 -4.76 -16.25
C MET A 19 -6.94 -3.25 -16.44
N GLY A 20 -6.15 -2.51 -15.67
CA GLY A 20 -6.23 -1.07 -15.68
C GLY A 20 -5.46 -0.41 -16.80
N ASN A 21 -5.67 0.88 -16.93
CA ASN A 21 -4.93 1.68 -17.89
C ASN A 21 -3.87 2.51 -17.17
N ASP A 22 -3.11 3.27 -17.94
CA ASP A 22 -1.97 4.02 -17.40
C ASP A 22 -2.38 4.98 -16.29
N SER A 23 -3.55 5.57 -16.38
CA SER A 23 -3.97 6.56 -15.40
C SER A 23 -4.21 5.94 -14.03
N GLN A 24 -4.45 4.64 -13.98
CA GLN A 24 -4.72 3.94 -12.72
C GLN A 24 -3.47 3.38 -12.07
N ILE A 25 -2.37 3.32 -12.81
CA ILE A 25 -1.13 2.75 -12.28
C ILE A 25 -0.60 3.57 -11.11
N SER A 26 -0.62 4.88 -11.20
CA SER A 26 -0.17 5.75 -10.11
C SER A 26 -0.97 5.49 -8.84
N LEU A 27 -2.27 5.39 -8.98
CA LEU A 27 -3.15 5.15 -7.85
C LEU A 27 -2.88 3.77 -7.24
N TYR A 28 -2.68 2.78 -8.11
CA TYR A 28 -2.35 1.43 -7.66
C TYR A 28 -1.09 1.43 -6.80
N LEU A 29 -0.03 2.07 -7.29
CA LEU A 29 1.23 2.09 -6.56
C LEU A 29 1.10 2.79 -5.21
N ARG A 30 0.34 3.88 -5.18
CA ARG A 30 0.12 4.61 -3.94
C ARG A 30 -0.61 3.75 -2.91
N ILE A 31 -1.66 3.05 -3.34
CA ILE A 31 -2.41 2.21 -2.43
C ILE A 31 -1.57 1.04 -1.95
N MET A 32 -0.76 0.45 -2.83
CA MET A 32 0.12 -0.64 -2.43
C MET A 32 1.12 -0.18 -1.38
N ASP A 33 1.66 1.03 -1.52
CA ASP A 33 2.58 1.57 -0.52
C ASP A 33 1.88 1.72 0.83
N ILE A 34 0.67 2.22 0.82
CA ILE A 34 -0.07 2.41 2.06
C ILE A 34 -0.37 1.06 2.72
N LEU A 35 -0.73 0.06 1.92
CA LEU A 35 -0.94 -1.27 2.45
C LEU A 35 0.34 -1.86 3.02
N ASP A 36 1.47 -1.60 2.37
CA ASP A 36 2.75 -2.05 2.90
C ASP A 36 3.03 -1.44 4.26
N TYR A 37 2.62 -0.20 4.46
CA TYR A 37 2.81 0.44 5.76
C TYR A 37 2.12 -0.34 6.88
N TYR A 38 0.97 -0.93 6.60
CA TYR A 38 0.20 -1.68 7.59
C TYR A 38 0.52 -3.15 7.59
N ASP A 39 1.36 -3.62 6.67
CA ASP A 39 1.74 -5.03 6.58
C ASP A 39 2.84 -5.32 7.58
N GLU A 40 2.60 -6.30 8.46
CA GLU A 40 3.57 -6.63 9.49
C GLU A 40 4.87 -7.21 8.93
N ASN A 41 4.83 -7.70 7.69
CA ASN A 41 6.02 -8.27 7.06
C ASN A 41 6.92 -7.22 6.42
N THR A 42 6.45 -5.99 6.33
CA THR A 42 7.25 -4.92 5.77
C THR A 42 8.31 -4.48 6.77
N THR A 43 9.52 -4.21 6.29
CA THR A 43 10.60 -3.78 7.18
C THR A 43 10.29 -2.43 7.79
N ILE A 44 10.91 -2.18 8.95
CA ILE A 44 10.72 -0.90 9.64
C ILE A 44 11.23 0.26 8.79
N GLU A 45 12.34 0.05 8.10
CA GLU A 45 12.91 1.09 7.24
C GLU A 45 11.92 1.46 6.13
N ARG A 46 11.31 0.46 5.53
CA ARG A 46 10.36 0.70 4.46
C ARG A 46 9.13 1.44 5.01
N LYS A 47 8.66 1.04 6.19
CA LYS A 47 7.52 1.69 6.82
C LYS A 47 7.78 3.15 7.13
N LEU A 48 8.98 3.45 7.62
CA LEU A 48 9.35 4.83 7.92
C LEU A 48 9.41 5.67 6.64
N GLN A 49 9.90 5.09 5.57
CA GLN A 49 9.96 5.77 4.30
C GLN A 49 8.56 6.11 3.80
N ILE A 50 7.64 5.14 3.88
CA ILE A 50 6.27 5.35 3.44
C ILE A 50 5.59 6.40 4.31
N LYS A 51 5.80 6.31 5.62
CA LYS A 51 5.23 7.27 6.55
C LYS A 51 5.67 8.69 6.21
N LYS A 52 6.94 8.85 5.93
CA LYS A 52 7.48 10.16 5.61
C LYS A 52 6.93 10.67 4.28
N GLU A 53 6.82 9.79 3.32
CA GLU A 53 6.39 10.15 1.97
C GLU A 53 4.92 10.55 1.93
N TYR A 54 4.07 9.83 2.66
CA TYR A 54 2.62 10.03 2.60
C TYR A 54 2.05 10.68 3.86
N GLY A 55 2.87 10.91 4.87
CA GLY A 55 2.39 11.52 6.11
C GLY A 55 1.48 10.63 6.92
N ILE A 56 1.59 9.33 6.77
CA ILE A 56 0.72 8.38 7.46
C ILE A 56 1.12 8.28 8.93
N GLY A 57 0.12 8.25 9.82
CA GLY A 57 0.37 8.05 11.23
C GLY A 57 1.00 9.23 11.92
N ASP A 58 1.02 10.37 11.29
CA ASP A 58 1.59 11.61 11.84
C ASP A 58 0.50 12.33 12.60
N ASP A 59 0.50 12.19 13.85
CA ASP A 59 -0.53 12.83 14.62
C ASP A 59 -0.12 14.16 15.04
N LYS A 60 0.10 14.48 15.07
CA LYS A 60 0.28 15.52 15.63
C LYS A 60 0.03 15.95 16.32
#